data_25c8bd4bc1e51ee48ce36fe99e16a72a
#
_entry.id   25c8bd4bc1e51ee48ce36fe99e16a72a
#
_cell.length_a   1.000
_cell.length_b   1.000
_cell.length_c   1.000
_cell.angle_alpha   90.00
_cell.angle_beta   90.00
_cell.angle_gamma   90.00
#
_symmetry.space_group_name_H-M   'P 1'
#
loop_
_entity.id
_entity.type
_entity.pdbx_description
1 polymer ?
#
loop_
_entity_poly.entity_id
_entity_poly.type
_entity_poly.pdbx_seq_one_letter_code
_entity_poly.pdbx_strand_id
1 'polypeptide(L)'
;MMKKDVIFTPWEVSGEIDYERLIKDFGTSQISEKIYKRMEKCHPLIRRELYFSHRDFDKWLAAHDAGKRVSVITGRGPSEKMHIGHLVPFLVAKSLQDVFNCEVFIPISDDEKFYVKENLSFEDSVKFGKDNILDLIALGFKPGKTFIFQDFVYTDIYKYAAKIAKKMTYSTAKAAFGLKPENNVGWSFYPAMQAAHILFPQFYRGKHISVVPVGIDQDPFIRLTRDIATNKEINLEKPAALHSKFLPSLSGSAKMSSSDIGGQINLSDNEKEVEMKIKRYAFSGGKDTLEEHRKHGGNPDIDVSFQYLKFFFEPDDKKLKKIHDDYKSGKLLTSELKMILIEKINTFLKEHQKKRKLAEKQLGKFVLKN
;
A
#
# COMPACT_ATOMS: atom_id res chain seq x y z
N MET A 1 -25.36 -18.73 -15.74
CA MET A 1 -24.37 -17.66 -15.57
C MET A 1 -23.03 -18.32 -15.30
N MET A 2 -22.08 -18.28 -16.25
CA MET A 2 -20.72 -18.77 -16.02
C MET A 2 -20.07 -17.87 -14.95
N LYS A 3 -19.60 -18.47 -13.84
CA LYS A 3 -18.72 -17.76 -12.91
C LYS A 3 -17.49 -17.34 -13.72
N LYS A 4 -17.25 -16.04 -13.88
CA LYS A 4 -15.97 -15.54 -14.42
C LYS A 4 -14.88 -16.07 -13.49
N ASP A 5 -13.91 -16.76 -14.07
CA ASP A 5 -12.76 -17.25 -13.31
C ASP A 5 -12.10 -16.07 -12.62
N VAL A 6 -11.93 -16.17 -11.30
CA VAL A 6 -11.24 -15.15 -10.52
C VAL A 6 -9.75 -15.32 -10.79
N ILE A 7 -9.13 -14.33 -11.42
CA ILE A 7 -7.67 -14.28 -11.54
C ILE A 7 -7.16 -13.60 -10.27
N PHE A 8 -6.31 -14.30 -9.54
CA PHE A 8 -5.72 -13.79 -8.32
C PHE A 8 -4.22 -14.12 -8.29
N THR A 9 -3.42 -13.18 -8.76
CA THR A 9 -1.95 -13.25 -8.74
C THR A 9 -1.39 -11.95 -8.16
N PRO A 10 -0.12 -11.91 -7.73
CA PRO A 10 0.51 -10.66 -7.30
C PRO A 10 0.49 -9.54 -8.34
N TRP A 11 0.32 -9.88 -9.61
CA TRP A 11 0.37 -8.97 -10.75
C TRP A 11 -1.00 -8.61 -11.30
N GLU A 12 -1.98 -9.52 -11.19
CA GLU A 12 -3.31 -9.34 -11.76
C GLU A 12 -4.38 -9.85 -10.79
N VAL A 13 -5.40 -9.01 -10.56
CA VAL A 13 -6.56 -9.33 -9.75
C VAL A 13 -7.80 -8.95 -10.53
N SER A 14 -8.69 -9.92 -10.80
CA SER A 14 -9.97 -9.68 -11.47
C SER A 14 -11.07 -10.58 -10.92
N GLY A 15 -12.32 -10.11 -11.00
CA GLY A 15 -13.50 -10.81 -10.48
C GLY A 15 -13.88 -10.38 -9.06
N GLU A 16 -14.92 -11.01 -8.50
CA GLU A 16 -15.39 -10.78 -7.14
C GLU A 16 -14.50 -11.54 -6.15
N ILE A 17 -13.86 -10.81 -5.22
CA ILE A 17 -12.87 -11.36 -4.31
C ILE A 17 -13.53 -11.81 -3.01
N ASP A 18 -13.44 -13.09 -2.73
CA ASP A 18 -13.83 -13.69 -1.44
C ASP A 18 -12.65 -13.63 -0.46
N TYR A 19 -12.61 -12.59 0.38
CA TYR A 19 -11.54 -12.38 1.35
C TYR A 19 -11.52 -13.42 2.48
N GLU A 20 -12.64 -14.03 2.84
CA GLU A 20 -12.68 -15.11 3.83
C GLU A 20 -12.02 -16.37 3.28
N ARG A 21 -12.28 -16.69 2.01
CA ARG A 21 -11.62 -17.78 1.32
C ARG A 21 -10.11 -17.53 1.22
N LEU A 22 -9.67 -16.29 0.91
CA LEU A 22 -8.25 -15.96 0.83
C LEU A 22 -7.52 -16.16 2.17
N ILE A 23 -8.14 -15.83 3.30
CA ILE A 23 -7.58 -16.10 4.62
C ILE A 23 -7.26 -17.60 4.77
N LYS A 24 -8.19 -18.48 4.37
CA LYS A 24 -8.02 -19.94 4.44
C LYS A 24 -6.98 -20.44 3.46
N ASP A 25 -7.07 -20.03 2.20
CA ASP A 25 -6.17 -20.47 1.12
C ASP A 25 -4.72 -20.08 1.37
N PHE A 26 -4.49 -18.90 1.95
CA PHE A 26 -3.16 -18.40 2.29
C PHE A 26 -2.70 -18.83 3.69
N GLY A 27 -3.60 -19.36 4.54
CA GLY A 27 -3.28 -19.72 5.92
C GLY A 27 -2.84 -18.49 6.74
N THR A 28 -3.52 -17.36 6.54
CA THR A 28 -3.36 -16.15 7.35
C THR A 28 -4.36 -16.15 8.51
N SER A 29 -4.20 -15.25 9.47
CA SER A 29 -5.13 -15.08 10.59
C SER A 29 -5.98 -13.83 10.37
N GLN A 30 -7.28 -13.90 10.66
CA GLN A 30 -8.13 -12.73 10.70
C GLN A 30 -7.69 -11.79 11.83
N ILE A 31 -7.74 -10.47 11.60
CA ILE A 31 -7.47 -9.50 12.67
C ILE A 31 -8.60 -9.57 13.68
N SER A 32 -8.27 -9.92 14.93
CA SER A 32 -9.25 -10.05 16.00
C SER A 32 -9.65 -8.67 16.56
N GLU A 33 -10.81 -8.59 17.21
CA GLU A 33 -11.26 -7.36 17.92
C GLU A 33 -10.22 -6.85 18.92
N LYS A 34 -9.52 -7.76 19.61
CA LYS A 34 -8.42 -7.41 20.52
C LYS A 34 -7.30 -6.66 19.81
N ILE A 35 -6.94 -7.08 18.60
CA ILE A 35 -5.92 -6.42 17.77
C ILE A 35 -6.46 -5.06 17.27
N TYR A 36 -7.70 -5.00 16.76
CA TYR A 36 -8.31 -3.74 16.34
C TYR A 36 -8.38 -2.72 17.48
N LYS A 37 -8.75 -3.12 18.68
CA LYS A 37 -8.75 -2.26 19.86
C LYS A 37 -7.37 -1.68 20.16
N ARG A 38 -6.30 -2.46 19.97
CA ARG A 38 -4.91 -1.97 20.12
C ARG A 38 -4.54 -0.93 19.06
N MET A 39 -5.21 -0.96 17.92
CA MET A 39 -4.98 -0.07 16.79
C MET A 39 -6.08 0.99 16.62
N GLU A 40 -6.95 1.20 17.61
CA GLU A 40 -8.09 2.15 17.49
C GLU A 40 -7.66 3.59 17.19
N LYS A 41 -6.46 3.98 17.63
CA LYS A 41 -5.86 5.30 17.35
C LYS A 41 -5.13 5.36 16.02
N CYS A 42 -5.08 4.24 15.29
CA CYS A 42 -4.46 4.20 13.97
C CYS A 42 -5.38 4.82 12.91
N HIS A 43 -4.82 4.93 11.69
CA HIS A 43 -5.52 5.49 10.54
C HIS A 43 -6.85 4.75 10.25
N PRO A 44 -7.89 5.43 9.71
CA PRO A 44 -9.17 4.81 9.33
C PRO A 44 -9.04 3.55 8.46
N LEU A 45 -8.02 3.45 7.63
CA LEU A 45 -7.69 2.24 6.86
C LEU A 45 -7.65 0.96 7.72
N ILE A 46 -7.15 1.06 8.96
CA ILE A 46 -7.09 -0.08 9.89
C ILE A 46 -8.41 -0.22 10.64
N ARG A 47 -8.85 0.81 11.35
CA ARG A 47 -10.02 0.74 12.23
C ARG A 47 -11.35 0.55 11.48
N ARG A 48 -11.38 0.78 10.15
CA ARG A 48 -12.51 0.49 9.27
C ARG A 48 -12.30 -0.77 8.42
N GLU A 49 -11.39 -1.64 8.86
CA GLU A 49 -11.21 -3.00 8.38
C GLU A 49 -10.84 -3.14 6.89
N LEU A 50 -10.17 -2.12 6.32
CA LEU A 50 -9.51 -2.32 5.05
C LEU A 50 -8.36 -3.34 5.20
N TYR A 51 -7.62 -3.25 6.32
CA TYR A 51 -6.69 -4.29 6.75
C TYR A 51 -7.47 -5.34 7.53
N PHE A 52 -7.51 -6.58 7.05
CA PHE A 52 -8.44 -7.61 7.52
C PHE A 52 -7.78 -8.89 8.01
N SER A 53 -6.54 -9.17 7.57
CA SER A 53 -5.80 -10.35 8.00
C SER A 53 -4.33 -10.04 8.31
N HIS A 54 -3.68 -10.98 8.99
CA HIS A 54 -2.27 -10.82 9.37
C HIS A 54 -1.52 -12.15 9.42
N ARG A 55 -0.17 -12.04 9.44
CA ARG A 55 0.74 -13.09 9.86
C ARG A 55 1.56 -12.58 11.04
N ASP A 56 1.49 -13.27 12.18
CA ASP A 56 2.30 -12.98 13.39
C ASP A 56 2.31 -11.50 13.85
N PHE A 57 1.28 -10.71 13.49
CA PHE A 57 1.20 -9.33 13.98
C PHE A 57 0.91 -9.26 15.49
N ASP A 58 0.23 -10.26 16.02
CA ASP A 58 0.09 -10.48 17.46
C ASP A 58 1.43 -10.64 18.18
N LYS A 59 2.39 -11.34 17.57
CA LYS A 59 3.77 -11.47 18.08
C LYS A 59 4.54 -10.16 18.00
N TRP A 60 4.32 -9.36 16.92
CA TRP A 60 4.89 -8.03 16.80
C TRP A 60 4.39 -7.11 17.93
N LEU A 61 3.08 -7.13 18.20
CA LEU A 61 2.48 -6.38 19.32
C LEU A 61 3.03 -6.84 20.67
N ALA A 62 3.13 -8.15 20.89
CA ALA A 62 3.68 -8.70 22.13
C ALA A 62 5.17 -8.35 22.33
N ALA A 63 5.96 -8.32 21.25
CA ALA A 63 7.35 -7.87 21.32
C ALA A 63 7.45 -6.38 21.68
N HIS A 64 6.60 -5.55 21.08
CA HIS A 64 6.51 -4.12 21.44
C HIS A 64 6.14 -3.92 22.92
N ASP A 65 5.15 -4.65 23.43
CA ASP A 65 4.71 -4.56 24.83
C ASP A 65 5.79 -5.01 25.81
N ALA A 66 6.63 -5.95 25.39
CA ALA A 66 7.78 -6.39 26.15
C ALA A 66 8.99 -5.43 26.05
N GLY A 67 8.83 -4.24 25.46
CA GLY A 67 9.89 -3.26 25.28
C GLY A 67 10.97 -3.68 24.28
N LYS A 68 10.76 -4.76 23.50
CA LYS A 68 11.70 -5.20 22.47
C LYS A 68 11.60 -4.30 21.25
N ARG A 69 12.69 -4.21 20.48
CA ARG A 69 12.69 -3.51 19.21
C ARG A 69 11.69 -4.16 18.26
N VAL A 70 10.90 -3.32 17.60
CA VAL A 70 10.02 -3.68 16.50
C VAL A 70 10.15 -2.62 15.39
N SER A 71 9.86 -2.98 14.16
CA SER A 71 9.89 -2.05 13.04
C SER A 71 8.76 -2.30 12.05
N VAL A 72 8.56 -1.34 11.18
CA VAL A 72 7.66 -1.43 10.02
C VAL A 72 8.49 -1.32 8.76
N ILE A 73 8.16 -2.10 7.75
CA ILE A 73 8.77 -1.97 6.42
C ILE A 73 7.70 -2.01 5.36
N THR A 74 7.75 -1.07 4.44
CA THR A 74 6.91 -1.03 3.24
C THR A 74 7.63 -0.26 2.16
N GLY A 75 7.54 -0.68 0.91
CA GLY A 75 8.29 -0.12 -0.20
C GLY A 75 7.45 0.15 -1.44
N ARG A 76 8.11 0.68 -2.46
CA ARG A 76 7.50 0.99 -3.74
C ARG A 76 8.49 0.85 -4.88
N GLY A 77 8.04 0.23 -5.99
CA GLY A 77 8.69 0.34 -7.29
C GLY A 77 8.25 1.61 -8.02
N PRO A 78 9.10 2.64 -8.15
CA PRO A 78 8.74 3.90 -8.77
C PRO A 78 8.75 3.77 -10.29
N SER A 79 7.62 3.98 -10.93
CA SER A 79 7.53 3.96 -12.39
C SER A 79 7.02 5.26 -12.99
N GLU A 80 6.43 6.10 -12.15
CA GLU A 80 5.77 7.35 -12.48
C GLU A 80 5.42 8.13 -11.21
N LYS A 81 4.59 9.16 -11.33
CA LYS A 81 4.03 9.93 -10.22
C LYS A 81 3.24 9.03 -9.27
N MET A 82 3.28 9.36 -7.99
CA MET A 82 2.43 8.69 -7.00
C MET A 82 0.97 9.12 -7.14
N HIS A 83 0.05 8.18 -6.96
CA HIS A 83 -1.38 8.42 -6.84
C HIS A 83 -1.91 7.99 -5.46
N ILE A 84 -3.15 8.36 -5.12
CA ILE A 84 -3.75 8.10 -3.80
C ILE A 84 -3.69 6.62 -3.41
N GLY A 85 -3.91 5.70 -4.35
CA GLY A 85 -3.85 4.26 -4.05
C GLY A 85 -2.49 3.77 -3.54
N HIS A 86 -1.40 4.41 -3.95
CA HIS A 86 -0.07 4.10 -3.47
C HIS A 86 0.14 4.48 -2.00
N LEU A 87 -0.68 5.39 -1.45
CA LEU A 87 -0.53 5.85 -0.08
C LEU A 87 -0.96 4.81 0.97
N VAL A 88 -1.79 3.84 0.61
CA VAL A 88 -2.40 2.89 1.55
C VAL A 88 -1.38 2.27 2.51
N PRO A 89 -0.32 1.57 2.04
CA PRO A 89 0.65 0.95 2.95
C PRO A 89 1.48 1.98 3.72
N PHE A 90 1.76 3.15 3.13
CA PHE A 90 2.54 4.19 3.79
C PHE A 90 1.76 4.92 4.88
N LEU A 91 0.46 5.17 4.68
CA LEU A 91 -0.40 5.75 5.72
C LEU A 91 -0.53 4.81 6.93
N VAL A 92 -0.58 3.51 6.67
CA VAL A 92 -0.59 2.51 7.73
C VAL A 92 0.77 2.45 8.44
N ALA A 93 1.87 2.40 7.70
CA ALA A 93 3.21 2.44 8.27
C ALA A 93 3.45 3.69 9.13
N LYS A 94 3.00 4.87 8.63
CA LYS A 94 3.04 6.13 9.38
C LYS A 94 2.22 6.07 10.66
N SER A 95 1.02 5.52 10.56
CA SER A 95 0.11 5.36 11.70
C SER A 95 0.69 4.43 12.78
N LEU A 96 1.28 3.31 12.37
CA LEU A 96 1.99 2.41 13.30
C LEU A 96 3.20 3.12 13.94
N GLN A 97 3.95 3.92 13.17
CA GLN A 97 5.03 4.73 13.73
C GLN A 97 4.54 5.71 14.78
N ASP A 98 3.40 6.36 14.54
CA ASP A 98 2.85 7.35 15.49
C ASP A 98 2.37 6.74 16.79
N VAL A 99 1.65 5.62 16.69
CA VAL A 99 1.02 4.94 17.83
C VAL A 99 2.05 4.15 18.64
N PHE A 100 2.94 3.41 17.98
CA PHE A 100 3.89 2.51 18.63
C PHE A 100 5.31 3.07 18.70
N ASN A 101 5.53 4.28 18.17
CA ASN A 101 6.83 4.97 18.20
C ASN A 101 8.01 4.14 17.64
N CYS A 102 7.74 3.25 16.68
CA CYS A 102 8.70 2.32 16.08
C CYS A 102 9.46 2.94 14.89
N GLU A 103 10.52 2.27 14.47
CA GLU A 103 11.28 2.62 13.26
C GLU A 103 10.52 2.16 12.01
N VAL A 104 10.63 2.94 10.91
CA VAL A 104 10.05 2.62 9.60
C VAL A 104 11.15 2.59 8.55
N PHE A 105 11.14 1.55 7.72
CA PHE A 105 12.06 1.39 6.61
C PHE A 105 11.28 1.42 5.29
N ILE A 106 11.79 2.17 4.31
CA ILE A 106 11.09 2.37 3.04
C ILE A 106 12.07 2.14 1.88
N PRO A 107 12.15 0.92 1.34
CA PRO A 107 12.84 0.66 0.08
C PRO A 107 12.10 1.30 -1.10
N ILE A 108 12.86 1.89 -2.00
CA ILE A 108 12.41 2.36 -3.31
C ILE A 108 13.07 1.47 -4.34
N SER A 109 12.29 0.51 -4.86
CA SER A 109 12.74 -0.53 -5.79
C SER A 109 12.79 0.02 -7.21
N ASP A 110 13.71 0.93 -7.48
CA ASP A 110 13.88 1.51 -8.81
C ASP A 110 14.48 0.50 -9.80
N ASP A 111 15.21 -0.50 -9.32
CA ASP A 111 15.67 -1.64 -10.10
C ASP A 111 14.51 -2.52 -10.59
N GLU A 112 13.47 -2.78 -9.79
CA GLU A 112 12.29 -3.56 -10.20
C GLU A 112 11.68 -3.00 -11.49
N LYS A 113 11.41 -1.70 -11.49
CA LYS A 113 10.72 -1.06 -12.62
C LYS A 113 11.61 -0.96 -13.84
N PHE A 114 12.90 -0.76 -13.65
CA PHE A 114 13.90 -0.78 -14.69
C PHE A 114 13.97 -2.16 -15.39
N TYR A 115 13.92 -3.25 -14.62
CA TYR A 115 13.93 -4.60 -15.21
C TYR A 115 12.64 -4.96 -15.97
N VAL A 116 11.50 -4.44 -15.53
CA VAL A 116 10.17 -4.82 -16.07
C VAL A 116 9.73 -3.94 -17.23
N LYS A 117 10.07 -2.64 -17.22
CA LYS A 117 9.62 -1.68 -18.23
C LYS A 117 10.71 -1.46 -19.27
N GLU A 118 10.55 -2.04 -20.48
CA GLU A 118 11.52 -1.94 -21.59
C GLU A 118 11.91 -0.50 -21.95
N ASN A 119 10.96 0.43 -21.88
CA ASN A 119 11.17 1.83 -22.26
C ASN A 119 11.57 2.74 -21.09
N LEU A 120 11.90 2.20 -19.91
CA LEU A 120 12.34 2.98 -18.76
C LEU A 120 13.87 3.04 -18.75
N SER A 121 14.45 4.25 -18.90
CA SER A 121 15.89 4.43 -18.75
C SER A 121 16.34 4.29 -17.30
N PHE A 122 17.63 4.00 -17.10
CA PHE A 122 18.23 3.95 -15.77
C PHE A 122 18.09 5.29 -15.04
N GLU A 123 18.39 6.38 -15.76
CA GLU A 123 18.33 7.76 -15.24
C GLU A 123 16.90 8.15 -14.83
N ASP A 124 15.89 7.79 -15.64
CA ASP A 124 14.50 8.05 -15.32
C ASP A 124 14.02 7.22 -14.12
N SER A 125 14.46 5.96 -14.01
CA SER A 125 14.14 5.12 -12.85
C SER A 125 14.66 5.75 -11.56
N VAL A 126 15.93 6.18 -11.54
CA VAL A 126 16.53 6.89 -10.40
C VAL A 126 15.80 8.21 -10.11
N LYS A 127 15.45 8.96 -11.14
CA LYS A 127 14.71 10.23 -11.01
C LYS A 127 13.32 10.02 -10.40
N PHE A 128 12.57 9.04 -10.88
CA PHE A 128 11.25 8.70 -10.30
C PHE A 128 11.36 8.25 -8.86
N GLY A 129 12.42 7.49 -8.52
CA GLY A 129 12.69 7.12 -7.13
C GLY A 129 12.85 8.35 -6.24
N LYS A 130 13.70 9.28 -6.62
CA LYS A 130 13.91 10.53 -5.89
C LYS A 130 12.63 11.36 -5.77
N ASP A 131 11.84 11.43 -6.85
CA ASP A 131 10.57 12.17 -6.87
C ASP A 131 9.56 11.56 -5.88
N ASN A 132 9.43 10.23 -5.86
CA ASN A 132 8.55 9.54 -4.93
C ASN A 132 9.00 9.68 -3.46
N ILE A 133 10.30 9.76 -3.18
CA ILE A 133 10.82 10.00 -1.82
C ILE A 133 10.29 11.33 -1.26
N LEU A 134 10.19 12.38 -2.09
CA LEU A 134 9.64 13.67 -1.64
C LEU A 134 8.18 13.55 -1.21
N ASP A 135 7.37 12.79 -1.94
CA ASP A 135 5.98 12.52 -1.57
C ASP A 135 5.88 11.73 -0.26
N LEU A 136 6.76 10.75 -0.05
CA LEU A 136 6.79 9.96 1.18
C LEU A 136 7.18 10.81 2.40
N ILE A 137 8.19 11.67 2.29
CA ILE A 137 8.58 12.59 3.37
C ILE A 137 7.43 13.55 3.69
N ALA A 138 6.69 14.01 2.66
CA ALA A 138 5.54 14.89 2.81
C ALA A 138 4.38 14.28 3.61
N LEU A 139 4.30 12.95 3.72
CA LEU A 139 3.34 12.27 4.60
C LEU A 139 3.61 12.52 6.09
N GLY A 140 4.78 13.07 6.45
CA GLY A 140 5.10 13.47 7.81
C GLY A 140 5.69 12.37 8.68
N PHE A 141 6.41 11.42 8.10
CA PHE A 141 7.22 10.46 8.84
C PHE A 141 8.23 11.16 9.77
N LYS A 142 8.62 10.49 10.86
CA LYS A 142 9.53 11.05 11.87
C LYS A 142 11.00 10.96 11.41
N PRO A 143 11.72 12.09 11.30
CA PRO A 143 13.16 12.06 11.05
C PRO A 143 13.91 11.28 12.13
N GLY A 144 14.97 10.55 11.75
CA GLY A 144 15.76 9.73 12.68
C GLY A 144 15.10 8.41 13.10
N LYS A 145 13.81 8.22 12.76
CA LYS A 145 13.07 6.96 12.91
C LYS A 145 12.52 6.42 11.60
N THR A 146 12.82 7.07 10.50
CA THR A 146 12.42 6.63 9.16
C THR A 146 13.64 6.60 8.27
N PHE A 147 13.88 5.47 7.63
CA PHE A 147 15.04 5.16 6.81
C PHE A 147 14.57 4.81 5.40
N ILE A 148 14.79 5.73 4.46
CA ILE A 148 14.42 5.55 3.05
C ILE A 148 15.69 5.23 2.27
N PHE A 149 15.64 4.25 1.41
CA PHE A 149 16.76 3.93 0.52
C PHE A 149 16.26 3.55 -0.86
N GLN A 150 17.05 3.88 -1.85
CA GLN A 150 16.79 3.64 -3.27
C GLN A 150 17.84 2.68 -3.79
N ASP A 151 17.44 1.60 -4.44
CA ASP A 151 18.31 0.44 -4.70
C ASP A 151 19.54 0.81 -5.55
N PHE A 152 19.36 1.61 -6.59
CA PHE A 152 20.48 2.06 -7.43
C PHE A 152 21.38 3.12 -6.78
N VAL A 153 20.95 3.68 -5.64
CA VAL A 153 21.72 4.70 -4.88
C VAL A 153 22.34 4.09 -3.63
N TYR A 154 21.58 3.30 -2.88
CA TYR A 154 22.04 2.58 -1.71
C TYR A 154 22.41 1.14 -2.10
N THR A 155 23.54 0.98 -2.77
CA THR A 155 23.95 -0.29 -3.37
C THR A 155 24.33 -1.37 -2.37
N ASP A 156 24.51 -1.04 -1.11
CA ASP A 156 24.75 -2.02 -0.02
C ASP A 156 23.63 -3.05 0.12
N ILE A 157 22.40 -2.72 -0.35
CA ILE A 157 21.28 -3.68 -0.35
C ILE A 157 21.58 -4.92 -1.18
N TYR A 158 22.36 -4.80 -2.27
CA TYR A 158 22.74 -5.92 -3.13
C TYR A 158 23.60 -6.97 -2.42
N LYS A 159 24.35 -6.59 -1.38
CA LYS A 159 25.11 -7.54 -0.54
C LYS A 159 24.16 -8.51 0.18
N TYR A 160 23.04 -8.01 0.68
CA TYR A 160 22.01 -8.81 1.34
C TYR A 160 21.23 -9.64 0.35
N ALA A 161 20.87 -9.06 -0.81
CA ALA A 161 20.21 -9.78 -1.88
C ALA A 161 21.06 -10.96 -2.39
N ALA A 162 22.35 -10.78 -2.57
CA ALA A 162 23.26 -11.86 -2.97
C ALA A 162 23.32 -13.01 -1.94
N LYS A 163 23.34 -12.69 -0.62
CA LYS A 163 23.27 -13.72 0.44
C LYS A 163 21.95 -14.49 0.37
N ILE A 164 20.82 -13.80 0.13
CA ILE A 164 19.49 -14.39 0.01
C ILE A 164 19.38 -15.22 -1.26
N ALA A 165 19.86 -14.72 -2.41
CA ALA A 165 19.86 -15.42 -3.69
C ALA A 165 20.52 -16.79 -3.60
N LYS A 166 21.62 -16.92 -2.83
CA LYS A 166 22.28 -18.20 -2.57
C LYS A 166 21.37 -19.23 -1.86
N LYS A 167 20.30 -18.78 -1.18
CA LYS A 167 19.35 -19.62 -0.43
C LYS A 167 18.02 -19.82 -1.16
N MET A 168 17.87 -19.27 -2.35
CA MET A 168 16.67 -19.38 -3.17
C MET A 168 16.97 -20.13 -4.47
N THR A 169 16.21 -21.19 -4.75
CA THR A 169 16.33 -21.86 -6.04
C THR A 169 15.57 -21.11 -7.12
N TYR A 170 16.00 -21.25 -8.38
CA TYR A 170 15.27 -20.68 -9.50
C TYR A 170 13.80 -21.16 -9.56
N SER A 171 13.56 -22.45 -9.29
CA SER A 171 12.18 -22.99 -9.25
C SER A 171 11.32 -22.33 -8.20
N THR A 172 11.87 -22.06 -7.01
CA THR A 172 11.16 -21.35 -5.94
C THR A 172 10.83 -19.90 -6.34
N ALA A 173 11.82 -19.19 -6.90
CA ALA A 173 11.64 -17.83 -7.41
C ALA A 173 10.57 -17.80 -8.52
N LYS A 174 10.68 -18.72 -9.49
CA LYS A 174 9.72 -18.87 -10.59
C LYS A 174 8.29 -19.10 -10.07
N ALA A 175 8.10 -20.00 -9.14
CA ALA A 175 6.78 -20.31 -8.58
C ALA A 175 6.15 -19.12 -7.84
N ALA A 176 6.96 -18.37 -7.06
CA ALA A 176 6.46 -17.23 -6.28
C ALA A 176 6.20 -15.99 -7.14
N PHE A 177 7.00 -15.74 -8.18
CA PHE A 177 6.98 -14.52 -8.98
C PHE A 177 6.38 -14.70 -10.38
N GLY A 178 6.03 -15.94 -10.76
CA GLY A 178 5.51 -16.23 -12.10
C GLY A 178 6.52 -15.97 -13.21
N LEU A 179 7.84 -16.19 -12.93
CA LEU A 179 8.89 -15.93 -13.92
C LEU A 179 8.71 -16.81 -15.17
N LYS A 180 8.91 -16.19 -16.32
CA LYS A 180 8.80 -16.82 -17.63
C LYS A 180 10.19 -16.96 -18.27
N PRO A 181 10.39 -17.88 -19.24
CA PRO A 181 11.67 -18.06 -19.90
C PRO A 181 12.20 -16.80 -20.59
N GLU A 182 11.31 -15.96 -21.10
CA GLU A 182 11.60 -14.71 -21.79
C GLU A 182 11.96 -13.53 -20.87
N ASN A 183 11.83 -13.70 -19.55
CA ASN A 183 12.21 -12.64 -18.63
C ASN A 183 13.72 -12.44 -18.58
N ASN A 184 14.16 -11.19 -18.51
CA ASN A 184 15.57 -10.88 -18.38
C ASN A 184 16.17 -11.34 -17.04
N VAL A 185 17.50 -11.42 -16.96
CA VAL A 185 18.21 -11.90 -15.77
C VAL A 185 17.98 -11.00 -14.55
N GLY A 186 17.88 -9.67 -14.75
CA GLY A 186 17.59 -8.72 -13.67
C GLY A 186 16.26 -9.04 -12.99
N TRP A 187 15.21 -9.28 -13.78
CA TRP A 187 13.91 -9.68 -13.25
C TRP A 187 13.97 -11.02 -12.53
N SER A 188 14.79 -11.96 -13.00
CA SER A 188 15.00 -13.25 -12.33
C SER A 188 15.73 -13.13 -10.98
N PHE A 189 16.52 -12.07 -10.80
CA PHE A 189 17.22 -11.76 -9.53
C PHE A 189 16.32 -11.00 -8.53
N TYR A 190 15.32 -10.28 -9.01
CA TYR A 190 14.46 -9.42 -8.17
C TYR A 190 13.77 -10.11 -6.99
N PRO A 191 13.36 -11.41 -7.05
CA PRO A 191 12.88 -12.15 -5.87
C PRO A 191 13.82 -12.09 -4.66
N ALA A 192 15.12 -12.13 -4.90
CA ALA A 192 16.12 -12.01 -3.82
C ALA A 192 16.22 -10.56 -3.30
N MET A 193 16.08 -9.57 -4.19
CA MET A 193 16.01 -8.16 -3.79
C MET A 193 14.80 -7.88 -2.92
N GLN A 194 13.61 -8.33 -3.30
CA GLN A 194 12.41 -8.11 -2.50
C GLN A 194 12.50 -8.76 -1.12
N ALA A 195 13.07 -9.97 -1.03
CA ALA A 195 13.30 -10.61 0.26
C ALA A 195 14.36 -9.84 1.09
N ALA A 196 15.38 -9.29 0.43
CA ALA A 196 16.37 -8.42 1.09
C ALA A 196 15.73 -7.14 1.64
N HIS A 197 14.83 -6.51 0.88
CA HIS A 197 14.06 -5.36 1.36
C HIS A 197 13.28 -5.70 2.63
N ILE A 198 12.48 -6.78 2.61
CA ILE A 198 11.64 -7.18 3.74
C ILE A 198 12.48 -7.49 5.00
N LEU A 199 13.68 -8.05 4.83
CA LEU A 199 14.59 -8.38 5.93
C LEU A 199 15.57 -7.25 6.29
N PHE A 200 15.62 -6.17 5.51
CA PHE A 200 16.56 -5.06 5.69
C PHE A 200 16.52 -4.44 7.09
N PRO A 201 15.37 -4.24 7.75
CA PRO A 201 15.36 -3.72 9.12
C PRO A 201 16.23 -4.53 10.07
N GLN A 202 16.24 -5.85 9.91
CA GLN A 202 17.01 -6.77 10.76
C GLN A 202 18.49 -6.82 10.38
N PHE A 203 18.81 -6.71 9.09
CA PHE A 203 20.21 -6.56 8.67
C PHE A 203 20.82 -5.26 9.18
N TYR A 204 20.01 -4.20 9.23
CA TYR A 204 20.46 -2.87 9.62
C TYR A 204 20.49 -2.66 11.14
N ARG A 205 19.55 -3.22 11.89
CA ARG A 205 19.36 -3.00 13.33
C ARG A 205 19.58 -4.23 14.22
N GLY A 206 19.96 -5.35 13.64
CA GLY A 206 20.02 -6.64 14.33
C GLY A 206 18.65 -7.34 14.38
N LYS A 207 18.67 -8.57 14.84
CA LYS A 207 17.53 -9.48 14.85
C LYS A 207 16.35 -8.94 15.70
N HIS A 208 15.20 -8.73 15.07
CA HIS A 208 13.94 -8.30 15.69
C HIS A 208 12.76 -8.54 14.75
N ILE A 209 11.53 -8.53 15.26
CA ILE A 209 10.36 -8.71 14.40
C ILE A 209 10.00 -7.40 13.71
N SER A 210 9.86 -7.43 12.36
CA SER A 210 9.34 -6.36 11.53
C SER A 210 7.94 -6.71 11.03
N VAL A 211 7.08 -5.71 10.72
CA VAL A 211 5.78 -5.91 10.09
C VAL A 211 5.74 -5.22 8.73
N VAL A 212 5.10 -5.90 7.77
CA VAL A 212 4.95 -5.44 6.39
C VAL A 212 3.46 -5.17 6.11
N PRO A 213 3.00 -3.90 6.05
CA PRO A 213 1.68 -3.57 5.51
C PRO A 213 1.68 -3.73 3.98
N VAL A 214 0.86 -4.64 3.46
CA VAL A 214 0.79 -4.97 2.02
C VAL A 214 -0.62 -5.34 1.58
N GLY A 215 -0.88 -5.35 0.28
CA GLY A 215 -2.04 -6.04 -0.28
C GLY A 215 -1.94 -7.55 -0.07
N ILE A 216 -3.07 -8.21 0.06
CA ILE A 216 -3.09 -9.68 0.28
C ILE A 216 -2.46 -10.46 -0.87
N ASP A 217 -2.45 -9.90 -2.08
CA ASP A 217 -1.77 -10.45 -3.26
C ASP A 217 -0.26 -10.63 -3.08
N GLN A 218 0.36 -9.89 -2.16
CA GLN A 218 1.80 -9.95 -1.87
C GLN A 218 2.17 -11.06 -0.87
N ASP A 219 1.20 -11.78 -0.30
CA ASP A 219 1.45 -12.81 0.70
C ASP A 219 2.40 -13.94 0.23
N PRO A 220 2.38 -14.41 -1.03
CA PRO A 220 3.36 -15.38 -1.52
C PRO A 220 4.82 -14.95 -1.30
N PHE A 221 5.12 -13.66 -1.47
CA PHE A 221 6.46 -13.11 -1.27
C PHE A 221 6.82 -13.03 0.22
N ILE A 222 5.84 -12.70 1.06
CA ILE A 222 6.01 -12.73 2.52
C ILE A 222 6.34 -14.14 2.98
N ARG A 223 5.63 -15.17 2.50
CA ARG A 223 5.90 -16.58 2.86
C ARG A 223 7.31 -17.00 2.46
N LEU A 224 7.69 -16.75 1.21
CA LEU A 224 9.04 -17.04 0.72
C LEU A 224 10.12 -16.38 1.60
N THR A 225 9.96 -15.10 1.92
CA THR A 225 10.89 -14.37 2.76
C THR A 225 10.96 -14.94 4.18
N ARG A 226 9.83 -15.38 4.74
CA ARG A 226 9.76 -16.00 6.08
C ARG A 226 10.52 -17.33 6.16
N ASP A 227 10.48 -18.12 5.09
CA ASP A 227 11.21 -19.38 5.01
C ASP A 227 12.73 -19.11 4.92
N ILE A 228 13.13 -18.12 4.14
CA ILE A 228 14.53 -17.68 4.01
C ILE A 228 15.07 -17.12 5.33
N ALA A 229 14.27 -16.30 6.03
CA ALA A 229 14.69 -15.66 7.28
C ALA A 229 15.22 -16.66 8.32
N THR A 230 14.60 -17.83 8.42
CA THR A 230 14.96 -18.87 9.39
C THR A 230 16.09 -19.81 8.94
N ASN A 231 16.63 -19.62 7.73
CA ASN A 231 17.80 -20.37 7.28
C ASN A 231 18.98 -20.13 8.24
N LYS A 232 19.73 -21.18 8.57
CA LYS A 232 20.83 -21.12 9.57
C LYS A 232 21.88 -20.04 9.29
N GLU A 233 22.15 -19.73 8.01
CA GLU A 233 23.12 -18.71 7.62
C GLU A 233 22.52 -17.29 7.63
N ILE A 234 21.21 -17.14 7.47
CA ILE A 234 20.51 -15.85 7.53
C ILE A 234 20.15 -15.53 8.98
N ASN A 235 19.56 -16.48 9.71
CA ASN A 235 19.29 -16.46 11.15
C ASN A 235 18.56 -15.18 11.65
N LEU A 236 17.48 -14.82 10.97
CA LEU A 236 16.64 -13.68 11.30
C LEU A 236 15.24 -14.12 11.79
N GLU A 237 14.50 -13.20 12.41
CA GLU A 237 13.09 -13.44 12.77
C GLU A 237 12.21 -13.44 11.52
N LYS A 238 11.15 -14.26 11.56
CA LYS A 238 10.11 -14.21 10.51
C LYS A 238 9.41 -12.86 10.52
N PRO A 239 9.37 -12.14 9.40
CA PRO A 239 8.61 -10.90 9.33
C PRO A 239 7.12 -11.16 9.53
N ALA A 240 6.45 -10.28 10.26
CA ALA A 240 5.01 -10.22 10.33
C ALA A 240 4.43 -9.50 9.11
N ALA A 241 3.14 -9.67 8.83
CA ALA A 241 2.44 -8.95 7.78
C ALA A 241 1.05 -8.50 8.23
N LEU A 242 0.60 -7.36 7.69
CA LEU A 242 -0.77 -6.90 7.72
C LEU A 242 -1.29 -6.83 6.28
N HIS A 243 -2.41 -7.49 5.99
CA HIS A 243 -2.95 -7.60 4.64
C HIS A 243 -4.17 -6.71 4.46
N SER A 244 -4.13 -5.88 3.42
CA SER A 244 -5.27 -5.06 3.01
C SER A 244 -6.11 -5.74 1.93
N LYS A 245 -7.39 -5.40 1.93
CA LYS A 245 -8.26 -5.49 0.75
C LYS A 245 -7.80 -4.51 -0.31
N PHE A 246 -8.24 -4.71 -1.54
CA PHE A 246 -8.01 -3.73 -2.60
C PHE A 246 -8.99 -2.57 -2.49
N LEU A 247 -8.53 -1.41 -2.92
CA LEU A 247 -9.39 -0.25 -3.11
C LEU A 247 -9.76 -0.15 -4.59
N PRO A 248 -11.03 0.14 -4.89
CA PRO A 248 -11.46 0.30 -6.27
C PRO A 248 -10.77 1.51 -6.92
N SER A 249 -10.53 1.42 -8.22
CA SER A 249 -10.19 2.60 -9.02
C SER A 249 -11.39 3.56 -9.09
N LEU A 250 -11.21 4.76 -9.62
CA LEU A 250 -12.35 5.67 -9.82
C LEU A 250 -13.44 5.04 -10.66
N SER A 251 -13.10 4.26 -11.68
CA SER A 251 -14.08 3.56 -12.53
C SER A 251 -14.80 2.38 -11.86
N GLY A 252 -14.44 2.05 -10.61
CA GLY A 252 -15.05 0.93 -9.88
C GLY A 252 -14.39 -0.42 -10.16
N SER A 253 -13.28 -0.49 -10.91
CA SER A 253 -12.54 -1.73 -11.08
C SER A 253 -11.90 -2.17 -9.75
N ALA A 254 -11.74 -3.49 -9.55
CA ALA A 254 -11.40 -4.10 -8.27
C ALA A 254 -10.06 -3.64 -7.66
N LYS A 255 -9.12 -3.14 -8.47
CA LYS A 255 -7.80 -2.65 -8.00
C LYS A 255 -7.43 -1.39 -8.77
N MET A 256 -6.96 -0.36 -8.04
CA MET A 256 -6.32 0.79 -8.68
C MET A 256 -5.06 0.35 -9.41
N SER A 257 -4.95 0.72 -10.68
CA SER A 257 -3.75 0.45 -11.50
C SER A 257 -3.27 1.72 -12.15
N SER A 258 -1.94 1.88 -12.28
CA SER A 258 -1.34 3.00 -13.01
C SER A 258 -1.63 2.98 -14.51
N SER A 259 -2.09 1.85 -15.07
CA SER A 259 -2.54 1.73 -16.46
C SER A 259 -3.97 2.19 -16.73
N ASP A 260 -4.75 2.48 -15.67
CA ASP A 260 -6.14 2.98 -15.82
C ASP A 260 -6.13 4.50 -16.08
N ILE A 261 -6.10 4.87 -17.36
CA ILE A 261 -6.06 6.28 -17.80
C ILE A 261 -7.33 6.99 -17.33
N GLY A 262 -7.17 7.97 -16.43
CA GLY A 262 -8.27 8.71 -15.82
C GLY A 262 -8.87 8.06 -14.56
N GLY A 263 -8.58 6.80 -14.28
CA GLY A 263 -9.05 6.06 -13.09
C GLY A 263 -8.28 6.35 -11.80
N GLN A 264 -7.30 7.26 -11.80
CA GLN A 264 -6.47 7.57 -10.64
C GLN A 264 -6.29 9.06 -10.39
N ILE A 265 -6.19 9.45 -9.12
CA ILE A 265 -5.87 10.81 -8.70
C ILE A 265 -4.41 10.84 -8.27
N ASN A 266 -3.60 11.61 -9.00
CA ASN A 266 -2.19 11.77 -8.70
C ASN A 266 -1.99 12.79 -7.57
N LEU A 267 -0.91 12.64 -6.80
CA LEU A 267 -0.57 13.59 -5.72
C LEU A 267 -0.16 14.98 -6.27
N SER A 268 0.14 15.05 -7.56
CA SER A 268 0.45 16.29 -8.27
C SER A 268 -0.74 16.94 -8.97
N ASP A 269 -1.94 16.32 -8.95
CA ASP A 269 -3.12 16.88 -9.62
C ASP A 269 -3.52 18.21 -8.98
N ASN A 270 -3.98 19.13 -9.81
CA ASN A 270 -4.59 20.39 -9.37
C ASN A 270 -6.10 20.24 -9.14
N GLU A 271 -6.73 21.27 -8.56
CA GLU A 271 -8.15 21.26 -8.19
C GLU A 271 -9.08 20.94 -9.38
N LYS A 272 -8.78 21.49 -10.58
CA LYS A 272 -9.57 21.25 -11.79
C LYS A 272 -9.43 19.82 -12.31
N GLU A 273 -8.21 19.27 -12.24
CA GLU A 273 -7.95 17.88 -12.63
C GLU A 273 -8.68 16.90 -11.70
N VAL A 274 -8.65 17.13 -10.38
CA VAL A 274 -9.38 16.34 -9.40
C VAL A 274 -10.88 16.39 -9.67
N GLU A 275 -11.43 17.58 -9.84
CA GLU A 275 -12.86 17.79 -10.11
C GLU A 275 -13.28 17.06 -11.40
N MET A 276 -12.54 17.24 -12.49
CA MET A 276 -12.81 16.60 -13.77
C MET A 276 -12.77 15.07 -13.64
N LYS A 277 -11.74 14.52 -12.99
CA LYS A 277 -11.57 13.07 -12.82
C LYS A 277 -12.71 12.47 -12.01
N ILE A 278 -13.08 13.07 -10.88
CA ILE A 278 -14.16 12.55 -10.02
C ILE A 278 -15.51 12.65 -10.71
N LYS A 279 -15.83 13.82 -11.29
CA LYS A 279 -17.13 13.99 -11.99
C LYS A 279 -17.29 13.01 -13.13
N ARG A 280 -16.24 12.80 -13.94
CA ARG A 280 -16.29 11.99 -15.14
C ARG A 280 -16.15 10.49 -14.90
N TYR A 281 -15.28 10.08 -13.99
CA TYR A 281 -14.86 8.68 -13.89
C TYR A 281 -15.31 8.00 -12.59
N ALA A 282 -15.65 8.74 -11.51
CA ALA A 282 -16.03 8.09 -10.26
C ALA A 282 -17.34 7.32 -10.42
N PHE A 283 -17.24 5.98 -10.30
CA PHE A 283 -18.39 5.09 -10.35
C PHE A 283 -19.38 5.44 -9.22
N SER A 284 -20.66 5.48 -9.58
CA SER A 284 -21.73 5.89 -8.68
C SER A 284 -22.61 4.73 -8.26
N GLY A 285 -22.97 4.69 -6.99
CA GLY A 285 -24.02 3.84 -6.44
C GLY A 285 -25.42 4.46 -6.49
N GLY A 286 -25.60 5.61 -7.18
CA GLY A 286 -26.87 6.31 -7.32
C GLY A 286 -27.85 5.61 -8.27
N LYS A 287 -29.00 6.28 -8.49
CA LYS A 287 -30.01 5.86 -9.47
C LYS A 287 -29.92 6.72 -10.72
N ASP A 288 -30.55 6.26 -11.80
CA ASP A 288 -30.47 6.91 -13.12
C ASP A 288 -31.16 8.28 -13.14
N THR A 289 -32.20 8.45 -12.35
CA THR A 289 -32.95 9.74 -12.27
C THR A 289 -32.89 10.31 -10.86
N LEU A 290 -33.05 11.64 -10.77
CA LEU A 290 -33.14 12.37 -9.51
C LEU A 290 -34.31 11.87 -8.65
N GLU A 291 -35.47 11.63 -9.28
CA GLU A 291 -36.67 11.16 -8.58
C GLU A 291 -36.49 9.78 -7.99
N GLU A 292 -35.92 8.85 -8.75
CA GLU A 292 -35.63 7.52 -8.29
C GLU A 292 -34.59 7.55 -7.16
N HIS A 293 -33.56 8.40 -7.27
CA HIS A 293 -32.57 8.55 -6.22
C HIS A 293 -33.19 9.12 -4.94
N ARG A 294 -34.03 10.13 -5.04
CA ARG A 294 -34.77 10.71 -3.90
C ARG A 294 -35.70 9.69 -3.24
N LYS A 295 -36.32 8.81 -4.02
CA LYS A 295 -37.29 7.81 -3.56
C LYS A 295 -36.61 6.55 -2.97
N HIS A 296 -35.54 6.06 -3.59
CA HIS A 296 -34.95 4.75 -3.29
C HIS A 296 -33.54 4.84 -2.70
N GLY A 297 -32.95 6.01 -2.68
CA GLY A 297 -31.58 6.23 -2.23
C GLY A 297 -30.51 5.62 -3.13
N GLY A 298 -29.26 5.92 -2.80
CA GLY A 298 -28.08 5.32 -3.40
C GLY A 298 -27.54 4.11 -2.59
N ASN A 299 -26.59 3.39 -3.17
CA ASN A 299 -25.85 2.35 -2.49
C ASN A 299 -24.41 2.83 -2.18
N PRO A 300 -24.13 3.22 -0.91
CA PRO A 300 -22.79 3.70 -0.53
C PRO A 300 -21.72 2.61 -0.60
N ASP A 301 -22.07 1.32 -0.50
CA ASP A 301 -21.09 0.22 -0.47
C ASP A 301 -20.43 0.00 -1.83
N ILE A 302 -21.06 0.42 -2.93
CA ILE A 302 -20.48 0.34 -4.27
C ILE A 302 -20.07 1.71 -4.82
N ASP A 303 -20.47 2.82 -4.17
CA ASP A 303 -20.11 4.17 -4.60
C ASP A 303 -18.65 4.49 -4.26
N VAL A 304 -17.85 4.74 -5.29
CA VAL A 304 -16.42 4.99 -5.13
C VAL A 304 -16.15 6.27 -4.36
N SER A 305 -16.99 7.29 -4.50
CA SER A 305 -16.82 8.54 -3.74
C SER A 305 -17.02 8.30 -2.24
N PHE A 306 -18.01 7.49 -1.86
CA PHE A 306 -18.19 7.10 -0.47
C PHE A 306 -17.04 6.21 0.04
N GLN A 307 -16.56 5.26 -0.77
CA GLN A 307 -15.43 4.41 -0.39
C GLN A 307 -14.15 5.22 -0.12
N TYR A 308 -13.88 6.26 -0.94
CA TYR A 308 -12.72 7.13 -0.72
C TYR A 308 -12.87 7.99 0.53
N LEU A 309 -14.07 8.52 0.80
CA LEU A 309 -14.36 9.19 2.08
C LEU A 309 -14.17 8.25 3.26
N LYS A 310 -14.70 7.01 3.15
CA LYS A 310 -14.61 5.98 4.20
C LYS A 310 -13.16 5.65 4.55
N PHE A 311 -12.29 5.48 3.58
CA PHE A 311 -10.96 4.94 3.84
C PHE A 311 -9.87 6.01 3.95
N PHE A 312 -10.03 7.19 3.32
CA PHE A 312 -8.96 8.19 3.29
C PHE A 312 -9.35 9.54 3.85
N PHE A 313 -10.54 10.08 3.45
CA PHE A 313 -10.74 11.52 3.50
C PHE A 313 -11.74 12.00 4.56
N GLU A 314 -12.55 11.11 5.17
CA GLU A 314 -13.39 11.50 6.30
C GLU A 314 -12.98 10.73 7.57
N PRO A 315 -12.13 11.32 8.43
CA PRO A 315 -11.68 10.65 9.65
C PRO A 315 -12.74 10.57 10.75
N ASP A 316 -13.76 11.43 10.73
CA ASP A 316 -14.84 11.48 11.72
C ASP A 316 -15.91 10.43 11.41
N ASP A 317 -16.06 9.42 12.27
CA ASP A 317 -17.03 8.34 12.08
C ASP A 317 -18.49 8.79 12.15
N LYS A 318 -18.80 9.83 12.94
CA LYS A 318 -20.17 10.39 13.03
C LYS A 318 -20.55 11.11 11.75
N LYS A 319 -19.61 11.91 11.19
CA LYS A 319 -19.81 12.57 9.89
C LYS A 319 -19.93 11.56 8.76
N LEU A 320 -19.04 10.55 8.74
CA LEU A 320 -19.10 9.48 7.74
C LEU A 320 -20.43 8.73 7.80
N LYS A 321 -20.90 8.37 9.01
CA LYS A 321 -22.19 7.72 9.20
C LYS A 321 -23.34 8.59 8.69
N LYS A 322 -23.32 9.90 8.97
CA LYS A 322 -24.32 10.83 8.45
C LYS A 322 -24.33 10.86 6.92
N ILE A 323 -23.16 10.94 6.28
CA ILE A 323 -23.04 10.90 4.80
C ILE A 323 -23.60 9.59 4.26
N HIS A 324 -23.28 8.45 4.89
CA HIS A 324 -23.80 7.13 4.53
C HIS A 324 -25.33 7.11 4.58
N ASP A 325 -25.91 7.51 5.71
CA ASP A 325 -27.36 7.43 5.95
C ASP A 325 -28.12 8.40 5.03
N ASP A 326 -27.62 9.63 4.85
CA ASP A 326 -28.19 10.63 3.95
C ASP A 326 -28.13 10.16 2.46
N TYR A 327 -27.06 9.48 2.03
CA TYR A 327 -26.96 8.93 0.67
C TYR A 327 -27.87 7.73 0.47
N LYS A 328 -27.92 6.82 1.45
CA LYS A 328 -28.75 5.62 1.43
C LYS A 328 -30.25 5.93 1.45
N SER A 329 -30.63 7.03 2.07
CA SER A 329 -32.03 7.49 2.11
C SER A 329 -32.45 8.36 0.92
N GLY A 330 -31.53 8.71 0.02
CA GLY A 330 -31.79 9.63 -1.10
C GLY A 330 -31.80 11.11 -0.72
N LYS A 331 -31.49 11.45 0.53
CA LYS A 331 -31.39 12.84 1.00
C LYS A 331 -30.16 13.54 0.42
N LEU A 332 -29.03 12.83 0.33
CA LEU A 332 -27.81 13.30 -0.31
C LEU A 332 -27.73 12.75 -1.74
N LEU A 333 -27.56 13.63 -2.72
CA LEU A 333 -27.43 13.22 -4.13
C LEU A 333 -26.03 12.78 -4.48
N THR A 334 -25.88 11.99 -5.55
CA THR A 334 -24.57 11.57 -6.07
C THR A 334 -23.65 12.75 -6.40
N SER A 335 -24.18 13.80 -7.01
CA SER A 335 -23.40 15.01 -7.30
C SER A 335 -22.89 15.71 -6.04
N GLU A 336 -23.72 15.77 -5.00
CA GLU A 336 -23.35 16.35 -3.70
C GLU A 336 -22.28 15.48 -2.99
N LEU A 337 -22.43 14.15 -3.03
CA LEU A 337 -21.44 13.23 -2.49
C LEU A 337 -20.07 13.38 -3.21
N LYS A 338 -20.08 13.49 -4.54
CA LYS A 338 -18.87 13.76 -5.33
C LYS A 338 -18.23 15.10 -4.95
N MET A 339 -19.01 16.15 -4.72
CA MET A 339 -18.48 17.46 -4.30
C MET A 339 -17.83 17.41 -2.92
N ILE A 340 -18.41 16.69 -1.96
CA ILE A 340 -17.79 16.46 -0.64
C ILE A 340 -16.41 15.78 -0.80
N LEU A 341 -16.33 14.77 -1.65
CA LEU A 341 -15.06 14.09 -1.91
C LEU A 341 -14.03 15.02 -2.58
N ILE A 342 -14.43 15.80 -3.59
CA ILE A 342 -13.57 16.75 -4.30
C ILE A 342 -12.96 17.75 -3.32
N GLU A 343 -13.76 18.35 -2.45
CA GLU A 343 -13.29 19.32 -1.45
C GLU A 343 -12.26 18.70 -0.51
N LYS A 344 -12.52 17.49 -0.01
CA LYS A 344 -11.61 16.77 0.87
C LYS A 344 -10.29 16.40 0.20
N ILE A 345 -10.35 15.92 -1.03
CA ILE A 345 -9.13 15.59 -1.80
C ILE A 345 -8.31 16.86 -2.09
N ASN A 346 -8.96 17.93 -2.53
CA ASN A 346 -8.27 19.20 -2.82
C ASN A 346 -7.58 19.75 -1.58
N THR A 347 -8.24 19.68 -0.42
CA THR A 347 -7.64 20.09 0.86
C THR A 347 -6.39 19.25 1.18
N PHE A 348 -6.51 17.92 1.05
CA PHE A 348 -5.38 17.00 1.26
C PHE A 348 -4.21 17.29 0.30
N LEU A 349 -4.48 17.38 -1.00
CA LEU A 349 -3.45 17.59 -2.01
C LEU A 349 -2.74 18.95 -1.84
N LYS A 350 -3.48 20.00 -1.51
CA LYS A 350 -2.91 21.32 -1.23
C LYS A 350 -1.92 21.29 -0.07
N GLU A 351 -2.28 20.62 1.03
CA GLU A 351 -1.40 20.44 2.18
C GLU A 351 -0.20 19.55 1.84
N HIS A 352 -0.43 18.45 1.15
CA HIS A 352 0.60 17.51 0.73
C HIS A 352 1.64 18.20 -0.15
N GLN A 353 1.22 18.90 -1.20
CA GLN A 353 2.11 19.62 -2.12
C GLN A 353 2.90 20.72 -1.42
N LYS A 354 2.31 21.40 -0.43
CA LYS A 354 3.04 22.36 0.42
C LYS A 354 4.16 21.66 1.22
N LYS A 355 3.84 20.52 1.87
CA LYS A 355 4.82 19.74 2.62
C LYS A 355 5.90 19.17 1.71
N ARG A 356 5.54 18.72 0.51
CA ARG A 356 6.47 18.18 -0.49
C ARG A 356 7.55 19.19 -0.90
N LYS A 357 7.19 20.46 -1.08
CA LYS A 357 8.19 21.54 -1.35
C LYS A 357 9.20 21.68 -0.21
N LEU A 358 8.81 21.38 1.04
CA LEU A 358 9.70 21.45 2.19
C LEU A 358 10.52 20.15 2.36
N ALA A 359 10.06 19.04 1.81
CA ALA A 359 10.70 17.74 1.92
C ALA A 359 12.10 17.71 1.31
N GLU A 360 12.34 18.47 0.26
CA GLU A 360 13.65 18.57 -0.40
C GLU A 360 14.77 18.97 0.56
N LYS A 361 14.50 19.91 1.48
CA LYS A 361 15.43 20.35 2.52
C LYS A 361 15.66 19.32 3.63
N GLN A 362 14.86 18.26 3.65
CA GLN A 362 14.87 17.22 4.69
C GLN A 362 15.43 15.88 4.21
N LEU A 363 15.72 15.72 2.92
CA LEU A 363 16.19 14.47 2.33
C LEU A 363 17.29 13.79 3.16
N GLY A 364 18.32 14.55 3.56
CA GLY A 364 19.45 14.03 4.34
C GLY A 364 19.09 13.49 5.73
N LYS A 365 17.88 13.76 6.25
CA LYS A 365 17.41 13.22 7.53
C LYS A 365 16.70 11.87 7.40
N PHE A 366 16.38 11.45 6.18
CA PHE A 366 15.59 10.27 5.88
C PHE A 366 16.34 9.27 5.00
N VAL A 367 17.12 9.76 4.03
CA VAL A 367 17.72 8.93 2.99
C VAL A 367 19.03 8.32 3.47
N LEU A 368 19.11 6.99 3.43
CA LEU A 368 20.35 6.25 3.66
C LEU A 368 21.33 6.45 2.49
N LYS A 369 22.60 6.51 2.82
CA LYS A 369 23.72 6.56 1.88
C LYS A 369 24.66 5.41 2.19
N ASN A 370 25.37 4.92 1.15
CA ASN A 370 26.47 3.95 1.36
C ASN A 370 27.55 4.55 2.27
#